data_87ef590674aecf2c141621f265115547
#
_entry.id   87ef590674aecf2c141621f265115547
#
_cell.length_a   1.000
_cell.length_b   1.000
_cell.length_c   1.000
_cell.angle_alpha   90.00
_cell.angle_beta   90.00
_cell.angle_gamma   90.00
#
_symmetry.space_group_name_H-M   'P 1'
#
loop_
_entity.id
_entity.type
_entity.pdbx_description
1 polymer ?
#
loop_
_entity_poly.entity_id
_entity_poly.type
_entity_poly.pdbx_seq_one_letter_code
_entity_poly.pdbx_strand_id
1 'polypeptide(L)'
;LRAMQQGSQATLKKDSTANVAASTIIPAATLQDFRDGLMVLAVLQREVWQKHPGTTAEWERFFAQNKKRYRWTSPHFQGVVCYAATAKDLVQAKKSIRKQPIAEWKKSIEAALNTDSTKRVQVTDGWFMQGENAAVDHAIFKQGSDDKAPTNYPFVGVWGKKFKAPPSFLDALMWVQMDYKEQQQQTWLMQLRQKY
;
A
#
# COMPACT_ATOMS: atom_id res chain seq x y z
N LEU A 1 -25.93 -13.06 42.17
CA LEU A 1 -25.32 -12.50 40.96
C LEU A 1 -23.92 -11.90 41.20
N ARG A 2 -23.56 -11.42 42.41
CA ARG A 2 -22.22 -10.88 42.72
C ARG A 2 -21.12 -11.93 42.95
N ALA A 3 -21.45 -13.14 43.35
CA ALA A 3 -20.48 -14.20 43.66
C ALA A 3 -19.94 -14.93 42.42
N MET A 4 -20.66 -14.95 41.30
CA MET A 4 -20.20 -15.58 40.05
C MET A 4 -19.21 -14.73 39.25
N GLN A 5 -19.19 -13.41 39.39
CA GLN A 5 -18.23 -12.53 38.67
C GLN A 5 -16.81 -12.51 39.28
N GLN A 6 -16.67 -12.81 40.55
CA GLN A 6 -15.33 -12.85 41.19
C GLN A 6 -14.55 -14.13 40.88
N GLY A 7 -15.23 -15.25 40.62
CA GLY A 7 -14.59 -16.51 40.26
C GLY A 7 -13.93 -16.51 38.86
N SER A 8 -14.56 -15.85 37.89
CA SER A 8 -14.06 -15.81 36.53
C SER A 8 -12.83 -14.93 36.35
N GLN A 9 -12.70 -13.86 37.15
CA GLN A 9 -11.53 -12.96 37.06
C GLN A 9 -10.26 -13.54 37.70
N ALA A 10 -10.40 -14.36 38.74
CA ALA A 10 -9.27 -15.01 39.39
C ALA A 10 -8.66 -16.14 38.53
N THR A 11 -9.49 -16.89 37.80
CA THR A 11 -9.05 -17.96 36.90
C THR A 11 -8.32 -17.38 35.66
N LEU A 12 -8.83 -16.30 35.06
CA LEU A 12 -8.22 -15.65 33.91
C LEU A 12 -6.84 -15.02 34.23
N LYS A 13 -6.65 -14.47 35.42
CA LYS A 13 -5.34 -13.94 35.85
C LYS A 13 -4.31 -15.03 36.12
N LYS A 14 -4.70 -16.22 36.56
CA LYS A 14 -3.78 -17.31 36.85
C LYS A 14 -3.26 -18.01 35.59
N ASP A 15 -4.13 -18.18 34.59
CA ASP A 15 -3.71 -18.78 33.31
C ASP A 15 -2.87 -17.82 32.45
N SER A 16 -3.11 -16.52 32.56
CA SER A 16 -2.36 -15.50 31.82
C SER A 16 -0.89 -15.36 32.30
N THR A 17 -0.67 -15.48 33.62
CA THR A 17 0.69 -15.41 34.22
C THR A 17 1.49 -16.70 34.01
N ALA A 18 0.83 -17.87 34.01
CA ALA A 18 1.49 -19.15 33.77
C ALA A 18 1.99 -19.30 32.32
N ASN A 19 1.23 -18.81 31.34
CA ASN A 19 1.62 -18.84 29.92
C ASN A 19 2.74 -17.85 29.58
N VAL A 20 2.83 -16.71 30.24
CA VAL A 20 3.91 -15.74 30.00
C VAL A 20 5.26 -16.25 30.58
N ALA A 21 5.23 -16.98 31.69
CA ALA A 21 6.46 -17.55 32.29
C ALA A 21 7.01 -18.76 31.51
N ALA A 22 6.17 -19.52 30.80
CA ALA A 22 6.60 -20.70 30.06
C ALA A 22 7.19 -20.39 28.66
N SER A 23 7.01 -19.16 28.12
CA SER A 23 7.44 -18.80 26.76
C SER A 23 8.76 -18.01 26.69
N THR A 24 9.52 -17.86 27.80
CA THR A 24 10.61 -16.88 27.85
C THR A 24 12.01 -17.52 27.99
N ILE A 25 12.17 -18.82 27.76
CA ILE A 25 13.53 -19.38 27.69
C ILE A 25 13.94 -19.47 26.23
N ILE A 26 14.51 -18.36 25.70
CA ILE A 26 15.14 -18.37 24.39
C ILE A 26 16.43 -19.20 24.52
N PRO A 27 16.65 -20.26 23.70
CA PRO A 27 17.87 -21.03 23.71
C PRO A 27 19.10 -20.15 23.51
N ALA A 28 20.19 -20.44 24.21
CA ALA A 28 21.44 -19.66 24.11
C ALA A 28 21.95 -19.59 22.65
N ALA A 29 21.81 -20.64 21.87
CA ALA A 29 22.16 -20.65 20.45
C ALA A 29 21.36 -19.61 19.67
N THR A 30 20.05 -19.52 19.90
CA THR A 30 19.17 -18.52 19.24
C THR A 30 19.57 -17.09 19.62
N LEU A 31 19.99 -16.85 20.87
CA LEU A 31 20.49 -15.55 21.30
C LEU A 31 21.82 -15.20 20.62
N GLN A 32 22.71 -16.18 20.43
CA GLN A 32 23.97 -16.00 19.73
C GLN A 32 23.71 -15.67 18.24
N ASP A 33 22.86 -16.44 17.55
CA ASP A 33 22.48 -16.19 16.15
C ASP A 33 21.87 -14.79 15.96
N PHE A 34 21.03 -14.38 16.91
CA PHE A 34 20.43 -13.04 16.89
C PHE A 34 21.47 -11.93 17.05
N ARG A 35 22.41 -12.12 18.00
CA ARG A 35 23.54 -11.18 18.22
C ARG A 35 24.41 -11.06 16.98
N ASP A 36 24.76 -12.19 16.37
CA ASP A 36 25.60 -12.23 15.17
C ASP A 36 24.87 -11.56 13.99
N GLY A 37 23.57 -11.79 13.84
CA GLY A 37 22.73 -11.10 12.87
C GLY A 37 22.71 -9.58 13.06
N LEU A 38 22.60 -9.10 14.31
CA LEU A 38 22.67 -7.67 14.63
C LEU A 38 24.04 -7.07 14.31
N MET A 39 25.13 -7.79 14.58
CA MET A 39 26.48 -7.33 14.22
C MET A 39 26.67 -7.22 12.71
N VAL A 40 26.21 -8.20 11.95
CA VAL A 40 26.23 -8.15 10.48
C VAL A 40 25.41 -6.96 9.97
N LEU A 41 24.21 -6.75 10.52
CA LEU A 41 23.35 -5.61 10.16
C LEU A 41 24.04 -4.27 10.44
N ALA A 42 24.70 -4.13 11.60
CA ALA A 42 25.42 -2.91 11.97
C ALA A 42 26.60 -2.62 11.02
N VAL A 43 27.34 -3.66 10.61
CA VAL A 43 28.41 -3.55 9.62
C VAL A 43 27.86 -3.13 8.27
N LEU A 44 26.81 -3.78 7.76
CA LEU A 44 26.17 -3.43 6.51
C LEU A 44 25.65 -1.99 6.52
N GLN A 45 25.02 -1.57 7.61
CA GLN A 45 24.54 -0.21 7.76
C GLN A 45 25.67 0.81 7.64
N ARG A 46 26.76 0.60 8.36
CA ARG A 46 27.90 1.52 8.40
C ARG A 46 28.74 1.51 7.12
N GLU A 47 29.07 0.31 6.62
CA GLU A 47 30.06 0.16 5.53
C GLU A 47 29.43 0.23 4.12
N VAL A 48 28.13 -0.06 4.01
CA VAL A 48 27.43 -0.10 2.72
C VAL A 48 26.38 1.01 2.61
N TRP A 49 25.34 0.94 3.42
CA TRP A 49 24.14 1.76 3.19
C TRP A 49 24.31 3.23 3.62
N GLN A 50 25.08 3.53 4.68
CA GLN A 50 25.36 4.92 5.06
C GLN A 50 26.37 5.59 4.11
N LYS A 51 27.29 4.82 3.52
CA LYS A 51 28.26 5.35 2.55
C LYS A 51 27.62 5.66 1.19
N HIS A 52 26.60 4.88 0.82
CA HIS A 52 25.89 4.99 -0.47
C HIS A 52 24.39 4.86 -0.28
N PRO A 53 23.71 5.86 0.30
CA PRO A 53 22.28 5.77 0.60
C PRO A 53 21.40 5.66 -0.65
N GLY A 54 21.96 5.96 -1.82
CA GLY A 54 21.25 6.05 -3.08
C GLY A 54 20.58 7.41 -3.28
N THR A 55 20.47 7.80 -4.52
CA THR A 55 19.78 9.02 -4.96
C THR A 55 18.50 8.67 -5.72
N THR A 56 17.59 9.64 -5.83
CA THR A 56 16.37 9.49 -6.63
C THR A 56 16.66 9.04 -8.06
N ALA A 57 17.70 9.61 -8.69
CA ALA A 57 18.10 9.26 -10.06
C ALA A 57 18.65 7.83 -10.18
N GLU A 58 19.34 7.33 -9.13
CA GLU A 58 19.83 5.95 -9.10
C GLU A 58 18.68 4.97 -8.91
N TRP A 59 17.72 5.26 -8.05
CA TRP A 59 16.53 4.42 -7.85
C TRP A 59 15.65 4.37 -9.11
N GLU A 60 15.48 5.51 -9.79
CA GLU A 60 14.76 5.57 -11.06
C GLU A 60 15.43 4.71 -12.14
N ARG A 61 16.76 4.83 -12.28
CA ARG A 61 17.56 4.01 -13.21
C ARG A 61 17.47 2.53 -12.86
N PHE A 62 17.60 2.20 -11.58
CA PHE A 62 17.49 0.83 -11.08
C PHE A 62 16.11 0.23 -11.39
N PHE A 63 15.04 0.97 -11.13
CA PHE A 63 13.68 0.57 -11.48
C PHE A 63 13.53 0.35 -12.99
N ALA A 64 14.04 1.26 -13.83
CA ALA A 64 13.96 1.15 -15.29
C ALA A 64 14.64 -0.13 -15.81
N GLN A 65 15.78 -0.50 -15.22
CA GLN A 65 16.53 -1.72 -15.58
C GLN A 65 15.83 -3.00 -15.08
N ASN A 66 15.07 -2.91 -13.99
CA ASN A 66 14.46 -4.04 -13.29
C ASN A 66 12.93 -4.09 -13.37
N LYS A 67 12.29 -3.39 -14.30
CA LYS A 67 10.81 -3.27 -14.41
C LYS A 67 10.06 -4.59 -14.32
N LYS A 68 10.64 -5.68 -14.82
CA LYS A 68 10.00 -7.00 -14.81
C LYS A 68 9.83 -7.58 -13.40
N ARG A 69 10.69 -7.19 -12.45
CA ARG A 69 10.62 -7.64 -11.03
C ARG A 69 9.42 -7.03 -10.30
N TYR A 70 8.98 -5.84 -10.72
CA TYR A 70 7.90 -5.08 -10.06
C TYR A 70 6.52 -5.32 -10.65
N ARG A 71 6.36 -6.42 -11.42
CA ARG A 71 5.03 -6.81 -11.90
C ARG A 71 4.17 -7.28 -10.73
N TRP A 72 2.96 -6.74 -10.68
CA TRP A 72 1.96 -7.19 -9.70
C TRP A 72 1.36 -8.55 -10.12
N THR A 73 1.01 -9.35 -9.13
CA THR A 73 0.32 -10.65 -9.34
C THR A 73 -1.08 -10.45 -9.88
N SER A 74 -1.76 -9.36 -9.47
CA SER A 74 -3.06 -8.95 -9.97
C SER A 74 -3.02 -7.51 -10.49
N PRO A 75 -3.81 -7.17 -11.53
CA PRO A 75 -3.87 -5.79 -12.01
C PRO A 75 -4.41 -4.85 -10.95
N HIS A 76 -3.83 -3.65 -10.85
CA HIS A 76 -4.35 -2.54 -10.06
C HIS A 76 -5.05 -1.53 -10.97
N PHE A 77 -6.05 -0.87 -10.45
CA PHE A 77 -6.74 0.20 -11.13
C PHE A 77 -6.44 1.53 -10.45
N GLN A 78 -5.95 2.51 -11.22
CA GLN A 78 -5.76 3.87 -10.75
C GLN A 78 -6.83 4.77 -11.38
N GLY A 79 -7.58 5.47 -10.54
CA GLY A 79 -8.65 6.31 -11.04
C GLY A 79 -9.54 6.90 -9.97
N VAL A 80 -10.76 7.21 -10.36
CA VAL A 80 -11.79 7.78 -9.48
C VAL A 80 -13.07 7.00 -9.56
N VAL A 81 -13.76 6.90 -8.43
CA VAL A 81 -15.15 6.49 -8.28
C VAL A 81 -15.95 7.74 -7.94
N CYS A 82 -16.92 8.09 -8.79
CA CYS A 82 -17.75 9.27 -8.62
C CYS A 82 -19.21 8.84 -8.44
N TYR A 83 -19.80 9.19 -7.32
CA TYR A 83 -21.22 9.09 -7.06
C TYR A 83 -21.85 10.45 -7.28
N ALA A 84 -22.90 10.54 -8.09
CA ALA A 84 -23.55 11.80 -8.48
C ALA A 84 -25.04 11.81 -8.15
N ALA A 85 -25.56 12.97 -7.78
CA ALA A 85 -26.97 13.17 -7.48
C ALA A 85 -27.85 13.02 -8.73
N THR A 86 -27.34 13.42 -9.91
CA THR A 86 -28.06 13.31 -11.17
C THR A 86 -27.17 12.73 -12.29
N ALA A 87 -27.80 12.14 -13.31
CA ALA A 87 -27.11 11.68 -14.52
C ALA A 87 -26.37 12.82 -15.26
N LYS A 88 -26.91 14.04 -15.21
CA LYS A 88 -26.27 15.23 -15.79
C LYS A 88 -24.97 15.58 -15.08
N ASP A 89 -24.95 15.46 -13.76
CA ASP A 89 -23.73 15.68 -12.94
C ASP A 89 -22.64 14.68 -13.29
N LEU A 90 -23.02 13.41 -13.51
CA LEU A 90 -22.07 12.39 -13.92
C LEU A 90 -21.42 12.69 -15.28
N VAL A 91 -22.24 13.15 -16.25
CA VAL A 91 -21.73 13.58 -17.56
C VAL A 91 -20.81 14.79 -17.43
N GLN A 92 -21.14 15.74 -16.57
CA GLN A 92 -20.30 16.92 -16.33
C GLN A 92 -19.00 16.56 -15.61
N ALA A 93 -19.05 15.66 -14.62
CA ALA A 93 -17.86 15.10 -13.96
C ALA A 93 -16.90 14.49 -14.99
N LYS A 94 -17.41 13.66 -15.90
CA LYS A 94 -16.58 13.07 -16.97
C LYS A 94 -15.97 14.11 -17.91
N LYS A 95 -16.66 15.22 -18.18
CA LYS A 95 -16.13 16.31 -19.00
C LYS A 95 -15.02 17.08 -18.31
N SER A 96 -15.12 17.30 -16.99
CA SER A 96 -14.12 18.08 -16.21
C SER A 96 -12.74 17.41 -16.16
N ILE A 97 -12.67 16.09 -16.31
CA ILE A 97 -11.40 15.33 -16.24
C ILE A 97 -10.73 15.09 -17.59
N ARG A 98 -11.40 15.44 -18.69
CA ARG A 98 -11.02 14.99 -20.06
C ARG A 98 -9.59 15.35 -20.49
N LYS A 99 -9.04 16.45 -19.97
CA LYS A 99 -7.68 16.94 -20.33
C LYS A 99 -6.77 17.02 -19.12
N GLN A 100 -7.16 16.42 -18.00
CA GLN A 100 -6.42 16.48 -16.75
C GLN A 100 -5.65 15.18 -16.48
N PRO A 101 -4.51 15.22 -15.80
CA PRO A 101 -3.86 14.02 -15.29
C PRO A 101 -4.73 13.36 -14.21
N ILE A 102 -4.62 12.04 -14.07
CA ILE A 102 -5.46 11.25 -13.13
C ILE A 102 -5.38 11.80 -11.69
N ALA A 103 -4.22 12.28 -11.27
CA ALA A 103 -4.00 12.82 -9.92
C ALA A 103 -4.86 14.08 -9.62
N GLU A 104 -5.29 14.81 -10.64
CA GLU A 104 -6.09 16.04 -10.49
C GLU A 104 -7.60 15.80 -10.68
N TRP A 105 -8.01 14.59 -11.02
CA TRP A 105 -9.40 14.30 -11.39
C TRP A 105 -10.39 14.57 -10.29
N LYS A 106 -10.10 14.10 -9.06
CA LYS A 106 -10.97 14.35 -7.91
C LYS A 106 -11.19 15.83 -7.69
N LYS A 107 -10.10 16.59 -7.59
CA LYS A 107 -10.13 18.05 -7.39
C LYS A 107 -10.92 18.76 -8.50
N SER A 108 -10.70 18.35 -9.76
CA SER A 108 -11.39 18.93 -10.92
C SER A 108 -12.90 18.65 -10.92
N ILE A 109 -13.32 17.43 -10.53
CA ILE A 109 -14.74 17.06 -10.43
C ILE A 109 -15.41 17.82 -9.28
N GLU A 110 -14.77 17.83 -8.09
CA GLU A 110 -15.34 18.50 -6.92
C GLU A 110 -15.44 20.01 -7.13
N ALA A 111 -14.44 20.66 -7.72
CA ALA A 111 -14.46 22.08 -8.05
C ALA A 111 -15.53 22.44 -9.10
N ALA A 112 -15.84 21.55 -10.02
CA ALA A 112 -16.82 21.78 -11.07
C ALA A 112 -18.28 21.59 -10.61
N LEU A 113 -18.50 20.79 -9.55
CA LEU A 113 -19.85 20.31 -9.19
C LEU A 113 -20.25 20.55 -7.74
N ASN A 114 -19.30 20.73 -6.84
CA ASN A 114 -19.58 21.02 -5.45
C ASN A 114 -19.37 22.52 -5.15
N THR A 115 -20.22 23.05 -4.31
CA THR A 115 -20.11 24.40 -3.72
C THR A 115 -20.05 24.28 -2.20
N ASP A 116 -19.78 25.36 -1.50
CA ASP A 116 -19.75 25.37 -0.03
C ASP A 116 -21.08 24.94 0.59
N SER A 117 -22.20 25.26 -0.08
CA SER A 117 -23.55 24.99 0.39
C SER A 117 -24.18 23.71 -0.22
N THR A 118 -23.68 23.22 -1.34
CA THR A 118 -24.31 22.11 -2.05
C THR A 118 -23.27 21.11 -2.57
N LYS A 119 -23.37 19.86 -2.13
CA LYS A 119 -22.54 18.76 -2.64
C LYS A 119 -23.38 17.92 -3.63
N ARG A 120 -23.03 17.99 -4.90
CA ARG A 120 -23.72 17.27 -5.99
C ARG A 120 -23.03 15.96 -6.33
N VAL A 121 -21.77 15.81 -5.94
CA VAL A 121 -20.99 14.59 -6.17
C VAL A 121 -20.15 14.23 -4.94
N GLN A 122 -19.93 12.93 -4.79
CA GLN A 122 -18.96 12.36 -3.86
C GLN A 122 -17.91 11.60 -4.67
N VAL A 123 -16.63 11.92 -4.48
CA VAL A 123 -15.54 11.35 -5.28
C VAL A 123 -14.51 10.70 -4.38
N THR A 124 -14.19 9.45 -4.69
CA THR A 124 -13.05 8.72 -4.10
C THR A 124 -12.03 8.47 -5.20
N ASP A 125 -10.77 8.79 -4.93
CA ASP A 125 -9.66 8.59 -5.85
C ASP A 125 -8.58 7.70 -5.23
N GLY A 126 -7.76 7.10 -6.06
CA GLY A 126 -6.62 6.31 -5.61
C GLY A 126 -6.31 5.11 -6.49
N TRP A 127 -5.53 4.22 -5.87
CA TRP A 127 -5.28 2.89 -6.38
C TRP A 127 -6.29 1.91 -5.78
N PHE A 128 -6.83 1.03 -6.60
CA PHE A 128 -7.78 0.01 -6.19
C PHE A 128 -7.31 -1.36 -6.65
N MET A 129 -7.26 -2.29 -5.72
CA MET A 129 -7.15 -3.71 -6.00
C MET A 129 -8.54 -4.35 -6.04
N GLN A 130 -8.59 -5.54 -6.61
CA GLN A 130 -9.82 -6.34 -6.60
C GLN A 130 -10.24 -6.66 -5.16
N GLY A 131 -11.52 -6.45 -4.85
CA GLY A 131 -12.11 -6.63 -3.53
C GLY A 131 -12.10 -5.39 -2.63
N GLU A 132 -11.47 -4.28 -3.04
CA GLU A 132 -11.40 -3.06 -2.22
C GLU A 132 -12.57 -2.10 -2.44
N ASN A 133 -13.18 -2.12 -3.62
CA ASN A 133 -14.29 -1.22 -3.94
C ASN A 133 -15.28 -1.89 -4.90
N ALA A 134 -16.53 -2.09 -4.47
CA ALA A 134 -17.56 -2.78 -5.24
C ALA A 134 -17.85 -2.15 -6.60
N ALA A 135 -17.86 -0.81 -6.70
CA ALA A 135 -18.08 -0.12 -7.98
C ALA A 135 -16.92 -0.37 -8.96
N VAL A 136 -15.68 -0.39 -8.48
CA VAL A 136 -14.50 -0.72 -9.29
C VAL A 136 -14.51 -2.19 -9.69
N ASP A 137 -14.84 -3.08 -8.75
CA ASP A 137 -14.92 -4.52 -9.00
C ASP A 137 -15.91 -4.82 -10.11
N HIS A 138 -17.11 -4.27 -10.02
CA HIS A 138 -18.12 -4.45 -11.04
C HIS A 138 -17.75 -3.79 -12.37
N ALA A 139 -17.40 -2.50 -12.37
CA ALA A 139 -17.18 -1.74 -13.60
C ALA A 139 -15.88 -2.16 -14.33
N ILE A 140 -14.79 -2.44 -13.59
CA ILE A 140 -13.44 -2.60 -14.13
C ILE A 140 -12.97 -4.05 -14.10
N PHE A 141 -13.14 -4.74 -12.97
CA PHE A 141 -12.69 -6.13 -12.80
C PHE A 141 -13.71 -7.16 -13.26
N LYS A 142 -14.97 -6.73 -13.54
CA LYS A 142 -16.07 -7.59 -13.96
C LYS A 142 -16.43 -8.66 -12.93
N GLN A 143 -16.38 -8.28 -11.67
CA GLN A 143 -16.69 -9.16 -10.54
C GLN A 143 -17.67 -8.49 -9.58
N GLY A 144 -18.39 -9.33 -8.81
CA GLY A 144 -19.40 -8.84 -7.89
C GLY A 144 -20.70 -8.37 -8.59
N SER A 145 -21.60 -7.85 -7.78
CA SER A 145 -22.85 -7.19 -8.21
C SER A 145 -22.62 -5.67 -8.29
N ASP A 146 -23.60 -4.98 -8.91
CA ASP A 146 -23.63 -3.52 -8.90
C ASP A 146 -23.45 -2.97 -7.48
N ASP A 147 -22.65 -1.93 -7.36
CA ASP A 147 -22.46 -1.23 -6.09
C ASP A 147 -23.78 -0.62 -5.62
N LYS A 148 -24.03 -0.74 -4.33
CA LYS A 148 -25.13 -0.02 -3.68
C LYS A 148 -24.72 1.44 -3.51
N ALA A 149 -25.01 2.24 -4.52
CA ALA A 149 -24.77 3.67 -4.47
C ALA A 149 -25.50 4.30 -3.28
N PRO A 150 -24.96 5.34 -2.64
CA PRO A 150 -25.64 6.09 -1.59
C PRO A 150 -26.97 6.65 -2.10
N THR A 151 -28.03 6.63 -1.29
CA THR A 151 -29.38 7.08 -1.66
C THR A 151 -29.39 8.49 -2.26
N ASN A 152 -28.54 9.38 -1.78
CA ASN A 152 -28.45 10.75 -2.25
C ASN A 152 -27.64 10.90 -3.56
N TYR A 153 -26.92 9.85 -3.98
CA TYR A 153 -26.04 9.85 -5.16
C TYR A 153 -26.21 8.54 -5.95
N PRO A 154 -27.38 8.30 -6.55
CA PRO A 154 -27.71 7.01 -7.16
C PRO A 154 -26.97 6.72 -8.47
N PHE A 155 -26.25 7.70 -9.02
CA PHE A 155 -25.53 7.53 -10.28
C PHE A 155 -24.05 7.32 -10.01
N VAL A 156 -23.47 6.23 -10.54
CA VAL A 156 -22.08 5.82 -10.34
C VAL A 156 -21.29 5.92 -11.63
N GLY A 157 -20.09 6.49 -11.56
CA GLY A 157 -19.12 6.48 -12.66
C GLY A 157 -17.73 6.11 -12.16
N VAL A 158 -17.06 5.23 -12.90
CA VAL A 158 -15.71 4.79 -12.61
C VAL A 158 -14.83 5.10 -13.81
N TRP A 159 -13.79 5.94 -13.61
CA TRP A 159 -12.88 6.35 -14.68
C TRP A 159 -11.44 6.20 -14.20
N GLY A 160 -10.58 5.67 -15.09
CA GLY A 160 -9.17 5.44 -14.77
C GLY A 160 -8.50 4.50 -15.75
N LYS A 161 -7.39 3.93 -15.30
CA LYS A 161 -6.58 3.02 -16.10
C LYS A 161 -6.17 1.80 -15.27
N LYS A 162 -6.17 0.62 -15.91
CA LYS A 162 -5.61 -0.62 -15.34
C LYS A 162 -4.12 -0.70 -15.63
N PHE A 163 -3.36 -1.12 -14.62
CA PHE A 163 -1.93 -1.34 -14.69
C PHE A 163 -1.59 -2.76 -14.22
N LYS A 164 -0.65 -3.41 -14.89
CA LYS A 164 -0.10 -4.72 -14.52
C LYS A 164 1.22 -4.61 -13.75
N ALA A 165 1.75 -3.40 -13.67
CA ALA A 165 2.98 -3.07 -12.97
C ALA A 165 2.95 -1.58 -12.60
N PRO A 166 3.73 -1.13 -11.60
CA PRO A 166 3.88 0.28 -11.26
C PRO A 166 4.26 1.12 -12.50
N PRO A 167 3.53 2.19 -12.82
CA PRO A 167 3.87 3.05 -13.95
C PRO A 167 5.13 3.87 -13.72
N SER A 168 5.44 4.22 -12.47
CA SER A 168 6.66 4.93 -12.10
C SER A 168 7.38 4.24 -10.94
N PHE A 169 8.65 4.60 -10.71
CA PHE A 169 9.40 4.08 -9.56
C PHE A 169 8.82 4.56 -8.23
N LEU A 170 8.14 5.72 -8.20
CA LEU A 170 7.49 6.25 -7.00
C LEU A 170 6.37 5.34 -6.51
N ASP A 171 5.66 4.67 -7.43
CA ASP A 171 4.59 3.72 -7.09
C ASP A 171 5.15 2.41 -6.50
N ALA A 172 6.46 2.18 -6.60
CA ALA A 172 7.17 1.04 -6.06
C ALA A 172 8.36 1.45 -5.18
N LEU A 173 8.42 2.70 -4.71
CA LEU A 173 9.61 3.30 -4.11
C LEU A 173 10.21 2.45 -2.98
N MET A 174 9.38 1.97 -2.06
CA MET A 174 9.85 1.15 -0.94
C MET A 174 10.54 -0.14 -1.43
N TRP A 175 9.94 -0.83 -2.40
CA TRP A 175 10.50 -2.05 -2.98
C TRP A 175 11.78 -1.78 -3.76
N VAL A 176 11.81 -0.69 -4.52
CA VAL A 176 12.99 -0.24 -5.27
C VAL A 176 14.17 0.06 -4.33
N GLN A 177 13.92 0.76 -3.24
CA GLN A 177 14.95 1.06 -2.24
C GLN A 177 15.47 -0.19 -1.53
N MET A 178 14.59 -1.14 -1.21
CA MET A 178 14.98 -2.42 -0.60
C MET A 178 15.86 -3.24 -1.56
N ASP A 179 15.42 -3.42 -2.81
CA ASP A 179 16.16 -4.18 -3.82
C ASP A 179 17.50 -3.51 -4.17
N TYR A 180 17.54 -2.18 -4.19
CA TYR A 180 18.77 -1.41 -4.43
C TYR A 180 19.78 -1.63 -3.30
N LYS A 181 19.35 -1.61 -2.04
CA LYS A 181 20.19 -1.92 -0.87
C LYS A 181 20.70 -3.37 -0.91
N GLU A 182 19.86 -4.29 -1.32
CA GLU A 182 20.27 -5.70 -1.49
C GLU A 182 21.34 -5.83 -2.58
N GLN A 183 21.18 -5.17 -3.71
CA GLN A 183 22.19 -5.15 -4.77
C GLN A 183 23.53 -4.57 -4.27
N GLN A 184 23.50 -3.48 -3.54
CA GLN A 184 24.71 -2.88 -2.96
C GLN A 184 25.40 -3.84 -2.01
N GLN A 185 24.66 -4.52 -1.14
CA GLN A 185 25.18 -5.54 -0.24
C GLN A 185 25.84 -6.69 -1.00
N GLN A 186 25.20 -7.21 -2.04
CA GLN A 186 25.77 -8.29 -2.85
C GLN A 186 27.06 -7.85 -3.55
N THR A 187 27.07 -6.65 -4.10
CA THR A 187 28.25 -6.08 -4.74
C THR A 187 29.42 -5.94 -3.75
N TRP A 188 29.15 -5.43 -2.57
CA TRP A 188 30.14 -5.28 -1.52
C TRP A 188 30.69 -6.63 -1.04
N LEU A 189 29.84 -7.63 -0.85
CA LEU A 189 30.26 -8.99 -0.49
C LEU A 189 31.13 -9.63 -1.58
N MET A 190 30.81 -9.44 -2.87
CA MET A 190 31.66 -9.90 -3.97
C MET A 190 33.04 -9.24 -3.96
N GLN A 191 33.09 -7.94 -3.71
CA GLN A 191 34.37 -7.21 -3.60
C GLN A 191 35.21 -7.71 -2.41
N LEU A 192 34.58 -7.98 -1.27
CA LEU A 192 35.29 -8.56 -0.13
C LEU A 192 35.89 -9.95 -0.46
N ARG A 193 35.12 -10.83 -1.11
CA ARG A 193 35.59 -12.17 -1.50
C ARG A 193 36.72 -12.15 -2.53
N GLN A 194 36.82 -11.07 -3.32
CA GLN A 194 37.94 -10.91 -4.28
C GLN A 194 39.21 -10.38 -3.60
N LYS A 195 39.03 -9.69 -2.46
CA LYS A 195 40.14 -9.08 -1.74
C LYS A 195 40.82 -10.05 -0.78
N TYR A 196 40.07 -11.03 -0.28
CA TYR A 196 40.51 -12.03 0.69
C TYR A 196 40.33 -13.46 0.19
#